data_5244d1181d5f1af3b608f1faa7603375
#
_entry.id   5244d1181d5f1af3b608f1faa7603375
#
_cell.length_a   1.000
_cell.length_b   1.000
_cell.length_c   1.000
_cell.angle_alpha   90.00
_cell.angle_beta   90.00
_cell.angle_gamma   90.00
#
_symmetry.space_group_name_H-M   'P 1'
#
loop_
_entity.id
_entity.type
_entity.pdbx_description
1 polymer ?
#
loop_
_entity_poly.entity_id
_entity_poly.type
_entity_poly.pdbx_seq_one_letter_code
_entity_poly.pdbx_strand_id
1 'polypeptide(L)'
;MYGSRAAFGVVLIQTKGAKAGKTNISFNAYMGVQNVPQKGRPEMMNGTEWAQFKKESYEDLGQSVPTAFQNPSQYGKGHDWYDAMLRSAMIQDYNVSVSTGKDKFTSSFVLGYFNQDGVLLNSDYQRISARANSTYRISDNLKLAFNLAPTYSFENRPSSDGAFFSGGGLLANATLTPPILDYRNEDGTYPVVVTTPGVTAFETPNWVRSIQDIVNKREAKRLLANASLQYEPLKGLVLKTSLNGDI
;
A
#
# COMPACT_ATOMS: atom_id res chain seq x y z
N MET A 1 27.01 24.24 -2.83
CA MET A 1 26.98 23.93 -1.40
C MET A 1 25.56 23.59 -1.01
N TYR A 2 25.36 22.50 -0.27
CA TYR A 2 24.02 21.95 0.01
C TYR A 2 23.55 22.22 1.45
N GLY A 3 24.24 23.16 2.16
CA GLY A 3 23.91 23.60 3.50
C GLY A 3 24.22 22.58 4.60
N SER A 4 23.92 22.92 5.85
CA SER A 4 24.20 22.11 7.03
C SER A 4 23.50 20.74 7.08
N ARG A 5 22.38 20.60 6.35
CA ARG A 5 21.62 19.32 6.25
C ARG A 5 22.33 18.26 5.40
N ALA A 6 23.40 18.62 4.69
CA ALA A 6 24.18 17.72 3.84
C ALA A 6 25.38 17.07 4.54
N ALA A 7 25.47 17.14 5.86
CA ALA A 7 26.59 16.59 6.65
C ALA A 7 26.80 15.07 6.44
N PHE A 8 25.75 14.32 6.09
CA PHE A 8 25.81 12.87 5.84
C PHE A 8 25.76 12.51 4.34
N GLY A 9 25.90 13.48 3.45
CA GLY A 9 25.89 13.29 2.01
C GLY A 9 24.62 13.84 1.35
N VAL A 10 24.68 13.92 0.02
CA VAL A 10 23.57 14.41 -0.83
C VAL A 10 23.33 13.41 -1.94
N VAL A 11 22.07 13.01 -2.13
CA VAL A 11 21.62 12.26 -3.31
C VAL A 11 21.01 13.24 -4.31
N LEU A 12 21.70 13.49 -5.41
CA LEU A 12 21.20 14.37 -6.48
C LEU A 12 20.47 13.52 -7.53
N ILE A 13 19.15 13.71 -7.63
CA ILE A 13 18.34 13.04 -8.66
C ILE A 13 18.12 14.04 -9.81
N GLN A 14 18.70 13.75 -10.96
CA GLN A 14 18.50 14.53 -12.18
C GLN A 14 17.64 13.73 -13.17
N THR A 15 16.43 14.23 -13.45
CA THR A 15 15.54 13.61 -14.43
C THR A 15 16.02 13.95 -15.86
N LYS A 16 15.72 13.04 -16.80
CA LYS A 16 16.01 13.29 -18.23
C LYS A 16 15.17 14.49 -18.71
N GLY A 17 15.82 15.54 -19.18
CA GLY A 17 15.18 16.69 -19.80
C GLY A 17 14.91 16.48 -21.29
N ALA A 18 14.00 17.27 -21.86
CA ALA A 18 13.81 17.33 -23.31
C ALA A 18 15.07 17.86 -24.01
N LYS A 19 15.40 17.28 -25.16
CA LYS A 19 16.49 17.75 -26.03
C LYS A 19 15.91 18.57 -27.17
N ALA A 20 16.62 19.62 -27.57
CA ALA A 20 16.26 20.43 -28.75
C ALA A 20 16.30 19.57 -30.03
N GLY A 21 15.39 19.83 -30.95
CA GLY A 21 15.39 19.28 -32.31
C GLY A 21 14.57 17.97 -32.50
N LYS A 22 13.99 17.36 -31.44
CA LYS A 22 13.16 16.15 -31.59
C LYS A 22 11.97 16.15 -30.62
N THR A 23 10.82 15.75 -31.14
CA THR A 23 9.68 15.35 -30.31
C THR A 23 9.78 13.84 -30.08
N ASN A 24 9.72 13.43 -28.84
CA ASN A 24 9.71 12.03 -28.43
C ASN A 24 8.47 11.73 -27.61
N ILE A 25 7.76 10.67 -27.98
CA ILE A 25 6.61 10.16 -27.24
C ILE A 25 6.98 8.77 -26.76
N SER A 26 6.76 8.49 -25.50
CA SER A 26 6.94 7.14 -24.96
C SER A 26 5.75 6.74 -24.11
N PHE A 27 5.43 5.46 -24.16
CA PHE A 27 4.45 4.78 -23.34
C PHE A 27 5.13 3.64 -22.63
N ASN A 28 4.95 3.56 -21.32
CA ASN A 28 5.39 2.44 -20.50
C ASN A 28 4.20 1.88 -19.77
N ALA A 29 4.06 0.56 -19.77
CA ALA A 29 3.05 -0.17 -19.06
C ALA A 29 3.69 -1.31 -18.27
N TYR A 30 3.26 -1.47 -17.04
CA TYR A 30 3.62 -2.58 -16.18
C TYR A 30 2.35 -3.15 -15.57
N MET A 31 2.24 -4.47 -15.57
CA MET A 31 1.18 -5.21 -14.87
C MET A 31 1.80 -6.38 -14.14
N GLY A 32 1.31 -6.66 -12.95
CA GLY A 32 1.79 -7.77 -12.14
C GLY A 32 0.73 -8.28 -11.17
N VAL A 33 1.00 -9.45 -10.59
CA VAL A 33 0.19 -10.05 -9.54
C VAL A 33 1.06 -10.20 -8.30
N GLN A 34 0.52 -9.83 -7.16
CA GLN A 34 1.15 -9.93 -5.86
C GLN A 34 0.44 -10.98 -5.02
N ASN A 35 1.21 -11.79 -4.32
CA ASN A 35 0.70 -12.79 -3.38
C ASN A 35 1.58 -12.77 -2.13
N VAL A 36 0.99 -13.08 -0.99
CA VAL A 36 1.75 -13.36 0.23
C VAL A 36 2.34 -14.75 0.10
N PRO A 37 3.69 -14.92 0.07
CA PRO A 37 4.31 -16.23 -0.06
C PRO A 37 4.00 -17.10 1.16
N GLN A 38 3.90 -18.41 0.97
CA GLN A 38 3.71 -19.35 2.09
C GLN A 38 4.90 -19.34 3.07
N LYS A 39 6.12 -19.21 2.51
CA LYS A 39 7.32 -19.09 3.34
C LYS A 39 7.30 -17.78 4.14
N GLY A 40 7.33 -17.91 5.47
CA GLY A 40 7.30 -16.77 6.40
C GLY A 40 5.90 -16.42 6.91
N ARG A 41 4.86 -17.18 6.52
CA ARG A 41 3.56 -17.13 7.21
C ARG A 41 3.69 -17.75 8.61
N PRO A 42 2.92 -17.29 9.60
CA PRO A 42 2.90 -17.93 10.90
C PRO A 42 2.41 -19.40 10.77
N GLU A 43 3.12 -20.31 11.41
CA GLU A 43 2.64 -21.68 11.56
C GLU A 43 1.60 -21.71 12.69
N MET A 44 0.40 -22.15 12.37
CA MET A 44 -0.72 -22.19 13.28
C MET A 44 -1.22 -23.61 13.42
N MET A 45 -1.79 -23.95 14.58
CA MET A 45 -2.47 -25.22 14.80
C MET A 45 -3.62 -25.37 13.81
N ASN A 46 -3.78 -26.56 13.27
CA ASN A 46 -4.99 -26.95 12.54
C ASN A 46 -6.15 -27.21 13.51
N GLY A 47 -7.36 -27.47 12.97
CA GLY A 47 -8.55 -27.67 13.79
C GLY A 47 -8.43 -28.83 14.76
N THR A 48 -7.88 -29.97 14.32
CA THR A 48 -7.63 -31.13 15.18
C THR A 48 -6.62 -30.85 16.28
N GLU A 49 -5.48 -30.26 15.94
CA GLU A 49 -4.42 -29.92 16.90
C GLU A 49 -4.93 -28.96 17.97
N TRP A 50 -5.65 -27.90 17.54
CA TRP A 50 -6.21 -26.93 18.48
C TRP A 50 -7.26 -27.55 19.41
N ALA A 51 -8.16 -28.36 18.89
CA ALA A 51 -9.16 -29.04 19.70
C ALA A 51 -8.53 -30.06 20.68
N GLN A 52 -7.47 -30.75 20.26
CA GLN A 52 -6.68 -31.63 21.09
C GLN A 52 -5.99 -30.86 22.23
N PHE A 53 -5.34 -29.77 21.91
CA PHE A 53 -4.74 -28.89 22.91
C PHE A 53 -5.77 -28.40 23.95
N LYS A 54 -6.98 -28.05 23.52
CA LYS A 54 -8.05 -27.64 24.42
C LYS A 54 -8.51 -28.80 25.31
N LYS A 55 -8.68 -30.01 24.74
CA LYS A 55 -9.04 -31.19 25.50
C LYS A 55 -8.04 -31.47 26.62
N GLU A 56 -6.74 -31.51 26.28
CA GLU A 56 -5.64 -31.72 27.23
C GLU A 56 -5.63 -30.63 28.31
N SER A 57 -5.85 -29.37 27.93
CA SER A 57 -5.91 -28.26 28.90
C SER A 57 -7.02 -28.43 29.94
N TYR A 58 -8.22 -28.96 29.57
CA TYR A 58 -9.29 -29.24 30.52
C TYR A 58 -8.97 -30.45 31.41
N GLU A 59 -8.35 -31.49 30.82
CA GLU A 59 -7.91 -32.66 31.56
C GLU A 59 -6.84 -32.33 32.61
N ASP A 60 -5.83 -31.54 32.25
CA ASP A 60 -4.76 -31.08 33.14
C ASP A 60 -5.28 -30.23 34.31
N LEU A 61 -6.34 -29.44 34.07
CA LEU A 61 -7.00 -28.67 35.11
C LEU A 61 -7.99 -29.45 35.96
N GLY A 62 -8.16 -30.77 35.69
CA GLY A 62 -9.14 -31.62 36.39
C GLY A 62 -10.59 -31.22 36.10
N GLN A 63 -10.85 -30.54 34.98
CA GLN A 63 -12.17 -30.08 34.57
C GLN A 63 -12.80 -31.07 33.58
N SER A 64 -14.15 -31.09 33.53
CA SER A 64 -14.84 -31.88 32.51
C SER A 64 -14.61 -31.29 31.12
N VAL A 65 -14.19 -32.14 30.18
CA VAL A 65 -13.97 -31.76 28.79
C VAL A 65 -15.31 -31.41 28.12
N PRO A 66 -15.52 -30.21 27.61
CA PRO A 66 -16.74 -29.88 26.84
C PRO A 66 -16.95 -30.79 25.65
N THR A 67 -18.21 -31.06 25.31
CA THR A 67 -18.56 -31.99 24.21
C THR A 67 -17.89 -31.62 22.90
N ALA A 68 -17.71 -30.32 22.64
CA ALA A 68 -17.01 -29.83 21.48
C ALA A 68 -15.57 -30.35 21.33
N PHE A 69 -14.88 -30.67 22.43
CA PHE A 69 -13.48 -31.11 22.42
C PHE A 69 -13.29 -32.60 22.73
N GLN A 70 -14.35 -33.35 22.96
CA GLN A 70 -14.24 -34.77 23.26
C GLN A 70 -13.71 -35.58 22.08
N ASN A 71 -14.04 -35.17 20.85
CA ASN A 71 -13.53 -35.78 19.61
C ASN A 71 -12.81 -34.75 18.75
N PRO A 72 -11.52 -34.45 18.99
CA PRO A 72 -10.76 -33.43 18.24
C PRO A 72 -10.69 -33.69 16.73
N SER A 73 -10.62 -34.94 16.29
CA SER A 73 -10.49 -35.33 14.89
C SER A 73 -11.66 -34.87 14.00
N GLN A 74 -12.82 -34.56 14.58
CA GLN A 74 -13.99 -34.09 13.85
C GLN A 74 -13.73 -32.77 13.10
N TYR A 75 -12.77 -31.97 13.55
CA TYR A 75 -12.46 -30.63 12.98
C TYR A 75 -11.49 -30.69 11.80
N GLY A 76 -10.74 -31.77 11.60
CA GLY A 76 -9.78 -31.93 10.51
C GLY A 76 -8.80 -30.74 10.44
N LYS A 77 -8.62 -30.16 9.23
CA LYS A 77 -7.77 -29.00 9.06
C LYS A 77 -8.34 -27.73 9.70
N GLY A 78 -9.65 -27.65 9.84
CA GLY A 78 -10.31 -26.43 10.26
C GLY A 78 -10.16 -25.27 9.24
N HIS A 79 -10.26 -24.05 9.74
CA HIS A 79 -10.28 -22.82 8.94
C HIS A 79 -9.04 -21.98 9.18
N ASP A 80 -8.33 -21.62 8.11
CA ASP A 80 -7.21 -20.70 8.15
C ASP A 80 -7.73 -19.25 8.05
N TRP A 81 -7.92 -18.63 9.19
CA TRP A 81 -8.41 -17.25 9.30
C TRP A 81 -7.42 -16.24 8.73
N TYR A 82 -6.13 -16.52 8.80
CA TYR A 82 -5.11 -15.63 8.23
C TYR A 82 -5.17 -15.64 6.71
N ASP A 83 -5.21 -16.85 6.10
CA ASP A 83 -5.31 -16.96 4.64
C ASP A 83 -6.63 -16.42 4.10
N ALA A 84 -7.74 -16.60 4.86
CA ALA A 84 -9.05 -16.08 4.50
C ALA A 84 -9.13 -14.56 4.39
N MET A 85 -8.18 -13.82 4.97
CA MET A 85 -8.07 -12.36 4.87
C MET A 85 -7.18 -11.90 3.72
N LEU A 86 -6.54 -12.83 3.02
CA LEU A 86 -5.60 -12.54 1.95
C LEU A 86 -6.22 -12.79 0.57
N ARG A 87 -5.66 -12.13 -0.43
CA ARG A 87 -6.00 -12.34 -1.85
C ARG A 87 -4.77 -12.21 -2.74
N SER A 88 -4.87 -12.79 -3.92
CA SER A 88 -4.02 -12.38 -5.05
C SER A 88 -4.43 -10.98 -5.48
N ALA A 89 -3.48 -10.09 -5.63
CA ALA A 89 -3.70 -8.67 -5.84
C ALA A 89 -3.01 -8.19 -7.13
N MET A 90 -3.70 -7.37 -7.90
CA MET A 90 -3.14 -6.79 -9.13
C MET A 90 -2.40 -5.50 -8.85
N ILE A 91 -1.33 -5.28 -9.59
CA ILE A 91 -0.63 -4.00 -9.68
C ILE A 91 -0.55 -3.57 -11.15
N GLN A 92 -0.81 -2.30 -11.40
CA GLN A 92 -0.80 -1.69 -12.73
C GLN A 92 -0.12 -0.32 -12.66
N ASP A 93 0.77 -0.05 -13.60
CA ASP A 93 1.46 1.23 -13.74
C ASP A 93 1.51 1.61 -15.22
N TYR A 94 0.88 2.72 -15.58
CA TYR A 94 0.83 3.24 -16.94
C TYR A 94 1.39 4.64 -16.97
N ASN A 95 2.39 4.87 -17.83
CA ASN A 95 3.03 6.17 -17.97
C ASN A 95 3.13 6.56 -19.45
N VAL A 96 2.61 7.73 -19.77
CA VAL A 96 2.79 8.39 -21.06
C VAL A 96 3.68 9.58 -20.88
N SER A 97 4.70 9.72 -21.71
CA SER A 97 5.52 10.91 -21.71
C SER A 97 5.68 11.51 -23.11
N VAL A 98 5.63 12.81 -23.19
CA VAL A 98 5.91 13.60 -24.38
C VAL A 98 7.00 14.58 -24.06
N SER A 99 8.06 14.59 -24.85
CA SER A 99 9.12 15.59 -24.72
C SER A 99 9.39 16.23 -26.08
N THR A 100 9.51 17.54 -26.09
CA THR A 100 9.80 18.32 -27.31
C THR A 100 10.77 19.44 -26.99
N GLY A 101 11.54 19.81 -27.98
CA GLY A 101 12.42 20.95 -27.86
C GLY A 101 12.68 21.56 -29.22
N LYS A 102 12.57 22.90 -29.30
CA LYS A 102 12.90 23.67 -30.47
C LYS A 102 13.61 24.94 -30.04
N ASP A 103 14.77 25.22 -30.65
CA ASP A 103 15.56 26.42 -30.44
C ASP A 103 15.73 26.81 -28.95
N LYS A 104 14.93 27.78 -28.53
CA LYS A 104 14.98 28.35 -27.17
C LYS A 104 14.05 27.69 -26.15
N PHE A 105 13.19 26.75 -26.59
CA PHE A 105 12.17 26.13 -25.74
C PHE A 105 12.33 24.62 -25.68
N THR A 106 12.35 24.07 -24.49
CA THR A 106 12.26 22.63 -24.27
C THR A 106 11.19 22.34 -23.24
N SER A 107 10.37 21.31 -23.49
CA SER A 107 9.32 20.92 -22.58
C SER A 107 9.18 19.39 -22.53
N SER A 108 8.89 18.88 -21.36
CA SER A 108 8.48 17.48 -21.17
C SER A 108 7.23 17.42 -20.32
N PHE A 109 6.31 16.58 -20.73
CA PHE A 109 5.08 16.28 -20.02
C PHE A 109 5.00 14.78 -19.76
N VAL A 110 4.67 14.39 -18.54
CA VAL A 110 4.47 12.97 -18.15
C VAL A 110 3.12 12.88 -17.46
N LEU A 111 2.32 11.90 -17.87
CA LEU A 111 1.09 11.52 -17.21
C LEU A 111 1.24 10.08 -16.73
N GLY A 112 0.95 9.84 -15.45
CA GLY A 112 1.05 8.53 -14.83
C GLY A 112 -0.26 8.13 -14.14
N TYR A 113 -0.64 6.87 -14.32
CA TYR A 113 -1.71 6.21 -13.57
C TYR A 113 -1.14 4.96 -12.92
N PHE A 114 -1.30 4.86 -11.62
CA PHE A 114 -0.90 3.71 -10.81
C PHE A 114 -2.11 3.18 -10.05
N ASN A 115 -2.34 1.88 -10.12
CA ASN A 115 -3.35 1.17 -9.34
C ASN A 115 -2.74 -0.08 -8.74
N GLN A 116 -2.92 -0.26 -7.45
CA GLN A 116 -2.46 -1.42 -6.71
C GLN A 116 -3.55 -1.90 -5.77
N ASP A 117 -4.08 -3.07 -6.04
CA ASP A 117 -4.85 -3.80 -5.06
C ASP A 117 -3.91 -4.31 -3.97
N GLY A 118 -4.30 -4.23 -2.72
CA GLY A 118 -3.54 -4.83 -1.64
C GLY A 118 -3.78 -6.33 -1.51
N VAL A 119 -2.78 -7.06 -1.05
CA VAL A 119 -2.89 -8.50 -0.75
C VAL A 119 -3.82 -8.80 0.44
N LEU A 120 -4.08 -7.82 1.27
CA LEU A 120 -5.10 -7.86 2.31
C LEU A 120 -6.45 -7.47 1.70
N LEU A 121 -7.51 -8.20 2.02
CA LEU A 121 -8.87 -7.88 1.56
C LEU A 121 -9.22 -6.42 1.84
N ASN A 122 -10.01 -5.80 0.96
CA ASN A 122 -10.51 -4.44 1.10
C ASN A 122 -9.42 -3.35 1.20
N SER A 123 -8.20 -3.63 0.75
CA SER A 123 -7.14 -2.64 0.66
C SER A 123 -6.79 -2.33 -0.78
N ASP A 124 -6.64 -1.05 -1.09
CA ASP A 124 -6.28 -0.57 -2.43
C ASP A 124 -5.58 0.79 -2.36
N TYR A 125 -4.80 1.08 -3.39
CA TYR A 125 -4.16 2.37 -3.59
C TYR A 125 -4.19 2.75 -5.07
N GLN A 126 -4.64 3.97 -5.35
CA GLN A 126 -4.65 4.55 -6.69
C GLN A 126 -3.94 5.89 -6.68
N ARG A 127 -3.23 6.20 -7.77
CA ARG A 127 -2.55 7.49 -7.94
C ARG A 127 -2.61 7.94 -9.39
N ILE A 128 -3.06 9.16 -9.58
CA ILE A 128 -2.92 9.89 -10.83
C ILE A 128 -1.89 10.99 -10.61
N SER A 129 -0.92 11.08 -11.49
CA SER A 129 0.13 12.08 -11.42
C SER A 129 0.39 12.70 -12.78
N ALA A 130 0.64 13.99 -12.79
CA ALA A 130 1.14 14.68 -13.97
C ALA A 130 2.43 15.41 -13.61
N ARG A 131 3.31 15.56 -14.58
CA ARG A 131 4.51 16.37 -14.44
C ARG A 131 4.77 17.14 -15.72
N ALA A 132 4.95 18.44 -15.59
CA ALA A 132 5.34 19.33 -16.67
C ALA A 132 6.66 20.01 -16.31
N ASN A 133 7.69 19.82 -17.12
CA ASN A 133 8.95 20.52 -17.00
C ASN A 133 9.18 21.33 -18.27
N SER A 134 9.34 22.62 -18.15
CA SER A 134 9.59 23.50 -19.29
C SER A 134 10.77 24.41 -19.00
N THR A 135 11.58 24.61 -20.01
CA THR A 135 12.71 25.56 -19.97
C THR A 135 12.62 26.45 -21.17
N TYR A 136 12.71 27.76 -20.94
CA TYR A 136 12.74 28.78 -21.95
C TYR A 136 14.02 29.60 -21.83
N ARG A 137 14.81 29.66 -22.91
CA ARG A 137 15.99 30.50 -23.05
C ARG A 137 15.54 31.81 -23.61
N ILE A 138 15.38 32.83 -22.74
CA ILE A 138 14.95 34.17 -23.10
C ILE A 138 16.02 34.83 -23.99
N SER A 139 17.28 34.72 -23.56
CA SER A 139 18.47 35.17 -24.31
C SER A 139 19.60 34.14 -24.08
N ASP A 140 20.78 34.38 -24.64
CA ASP A 140 21.92 33.46 -24.48
C ASP A 140 22.42 33.39 -23.03
N ASN A 141 22.17 34.46 -22.27
CA ASN A 141 22.58 34.58 -20.87
C ASN A 141 21.42 34.53 -19.86
N LEU A 142 20.15 34.36 -20.31
CA LEU A 142 18.98 34.38 -19.44
C LEU A 142 18.07 33.16 -19.72
N LYS A 143 17.86 32.32 -18.70
CA LYS A 143 17.08 31.06 -18.76
C LYS A 143 16.03 31.04 -17.67
N LEU A 144 14.81 30.70 -18.05
CA LEU A 144 13.68 30.49 -17.17
C LEU A 144 13.29 29.03 -17.20
N ALA A 145 13.02 28.40 -16.03
CA ALA A 145 12.57 27.04 -15.96
C ALA A 145 11.39 26.92 -14.99
N PHE A 146 10.42 26.08 -15.37
CA PHE A 146 9.24 25.73 -14.58
C PHE A 146 9.14 24.24 -14.44
N ASN A 147 8.71 23.80 -13.25
CA ASN A 147 8.36 22.42 -12.96
C ASN A 147 7.06 22.41 -12.18
N LEU A 148 6.06 21.67 -12.67
CA LEU A 148 4.79 21.46 -12.01
C LEU A 148 4.55 19.95 -11.91
N ALA A 149 4.19 19.46 -10.73
CA ALA A 149 3.93 18.05 -10.49
C ALA A 149 2.72 17.84 -9.56
N PRO A 150 1.49 18.01 -10.08
CA PRO A 150 0.29 17.64 -9.35
C PRO A 150 0.20 16.11 -9.20
N THR A 151 -0.25 15.68 -8.04
CA THR A 151 -0.52 14.28 -7.72
C THR A 151 -1.83 14.19 -6.95
N TYR A 152 -2.67 13.25 -7.34
CA TYR A 152 -3.88 12.87 -6.62
C TYR A 152 -3.78 11.39 -6.28
N SER A 153 -3.97 11.05 -5.03
CA SER A 153 -4.01 9.64 -4.60
C SER A 153 -5.23 9.37 -3.74
N PHE A 154 -5.71 8.16 -3.88
CA PHE A 154 -6.79 7.57 -3.12
C PHE A 154 -6.33 6.23 -2.56
N GLU A 155 -6.62 5.95 -1.30
CA GLU A 155 -6.36 4.67 -0.67
C GLU A 155 -7.53 4.25 0.21
N ASN A 156 -7.82 2.95 0.26
CA ASN A 156 -8.57 2.31 1.32
C ASN A 156 -7.60 1.41 2.09
N ARG A 157 -7.40 1.68 3.37
CA ARG A 157 -6.41 1.00 4.19
C ARG A 157 -7.03 0.49 5.50
N PRO A 158 -7.66 -0.70 5.48
CA PRO A 158 -8.08 -1.34 6.71
C PRO A 158 -6.89 -1.50 7.65
N SER A 159 -7.09 -1.31 8.94
CA SER A 159 -6.01 -1.46 9.93
C SER A 159 -5.60 -2.91 10.03
N SER A 160 -4.37 -3.21 9.63
CA SER A 160 -3.79 -4.57 9.66
C SER A 160 -2.89 -4.80 10.86
N ASP A 161 -2.42 -3.71 11.46
CA ASP A 161 -1.45 -3.64 12.54
C ASP A 161 -2.08 -3.09 13.83
N GLY A 162 -1.49 -3.39 14.95
CA GLY A 162 -1.94 -2.96 16.27
C GLY A 162 -1.96 -4.12 17.27
N ALA A 163 -1.98 -3.78 18.56
CA ALA A 163 -2.08 -4.78 19.62
C ALA A 163 -3.49 -5.37 19.69
N PHE A 164 -3.59 -6.62 20.09
CA PHE A 164 -4.85 -7.38 20.25
C PHE A 164 -5.97 -6.59 20.92
N PHE A 165 -5.66 -5.82 21.96
CA PHE A 165 -6.63 -5.03 22.72
C PHE A 165 -6.86 -3.60 22.17
N SER A 166 -6.14 -3.17 21.14
CA SER A 166 -6.25 -1.80 20.60
C SER A 166 -7.20 -1.68 19.41
N GLY A 167 -7.87 -2.77 19.02
CA GLY A 167 -8.83 -2.78 17.90
C GLY A 167 -8.22 -2.63 16.50
N GLY A 168 -6.88 -2.59 16.40
CA GLY A 168 -6.20 -2.31 15.14
C GLY A 168 -5.57 -3.50 14.43
N GLY A 169 -5.37 -4.61 15.10
CA GLY A 169 -4.60 -5.74 14.57
C GLY A 169 -5.46 -6.84 13.94
N LEU A 170 -6.12 -6.58 12.82
CA LEU A 170 -6.98 -7.58 12.18
C LEU A 170 -6.25 -8.89 11.85
N LEU A 171 -5.02 -8.81 11.31
CA LEU A 171 -4.22 -10.00 11.00
C LEU A 171 -3.75 -10.72 12.27
N ALA A 172 -3.33 -9.99 13.30
CA ALA A 172 -2.96 -10.58 14.59
C ALA A 172 -4.15 -11.29 15.24
N ASN A 173 -5.33 -10.66 15.19
CA ASN A 173 -6.55 -11.27 15.72
C ASN A 173 -6.94 -12.53 14.92
N ALA A 174 -6.77 -12.53 13.60
CA ALA A 174 -7.02 -13.71 12.77
C ALA A 174 -6.12 -14.88 13.18
N THR A 175 -4.84 -14.66 13.50
CA THR A 175 -3.92 -15.69 13.96
C THR A 175 -4.27 -16.26 15.34
N LEU A 176 -4.99 -15.50 16.16
CA LEU A 176 -5.43 -15.92 17.49
C LEU A 176 -6.82 -16.58 17.50
N THR A 177 -7.52 -16.53 16.36
CA THR A 177 -8.86 -17.09 16.26
C THR A 177 -8.80 -18.60 16.13
N PRO A 178 -9.62 -19.35 16.94
CA PRO A 178 -9.66 -20.78 16.88
C PRO A 178 -9.97 -21.32 15.48
N PRO A 179 -9.16 -22.21 14.92
CA PRO A 179 -9.37 -22.74 13.58
C PRO A 179 -10.59 -23.69 13.46
N ILE A 180 -11.22 -24.05 14.56
CA ILE A 180 -12.47 -24.82 14.57
C ILE A 180 -13.71 -23.98 14.27
N LEU A 181 -13.57 -22.64 14.22
CA LEU A 181 -14.65 -21.70 13.94
C LEU A 181 -14.69 -21.40 12.44
N ASP A 182 -15.88 -21.55 11.85
CA ASP A 182 -16.09 -21.15 10.46
C ASP A 182 -16.40 -19.64 10.39
N TYR A 183 -15.76 -18.94 9.46
CA TYR A 183 -16.03 -17.54 9.19
C TYR A 183 -17.21 -17.33 8.23
N ARG A 184 -17.83 -18.42 7.70
CA ARG A 184 -18.98 -18.40 6.80
C ARG A 184 -20.14 -19.20 7.35
N ASN A 185 -21.33 -18.73 7.09
CA ASN A 185 -22.56 -19.50 7.26
C ASN A 185 -22.73 -20.47 6.07
N GLU A 186 -23.60 -21.46 6.22
CA GLU A 186 -23.94 -22.45 5.17
C GLU A 186 -24.47 -21.79 3.89
N ASP A 187 -25.12 -20.63 4.01
CA ASP A 187 -25.62 -19.81 2.88
C ASP A 187 -24.52 -18.95 2.21
N GLY A 188 -23.26 -19.05 2.68
CA GLY A 188 -22.12 -18.30 2.18
C GLY A 188 -21.97 -16.88 2.74
N THR A 189 -22.89 -16.42 3.58
CA THR A 189 -22.78 -15.12 4.25
C THR A 189 -21.76 -15.15 5.39
N TYR A 190 -21.35 -13.96 5.84
CA TYR A 190 -20.40 -13.80 6.93
C TYR A 190 -21.16 -13.34 8.19
N PRO A 191 -21.22 -14.17 9.27
CA PRO A 191 -21.82 -13.74 10.52
C PRO A 191 -21.01 -12.58 11.15
N VAL A 192 -21.64 -11.80 12.03
CA VAL A 192 -20.94 -10.70 12.73
C VAL A 192 -19.95 -11.24 13.77
N VAL A 193 -20.38 -12.29 14.45
CA VAL A 193 -19.59 -13.00 15.48
C VAL A 193 -19.66 -14.49 15.23
N VAL A 194 -18.63 -15.18 15.69
CA VAL A 194 -18.57 -16.65 15.69
C VAL A 194 -18.39 -17.15 17.13
N THR A 195 -18.99 -18.28 17.44
CA THR A 195 -18.97 -18.83 18.80
C THR A 195 -18.52 -20.28 18.78
N THR A 196 -17.74 -20.67 19.78
CA THR A 196 -17.37 -22.08 19.96
C THR A 196 -18.56 -22.85 20.52
N PRO A 197 -19.05 -23.88 19.82
CA PRO A 197 -20.17 -24.68 20.31
C PRO A 197 -19.91 -25.29 21.71
N GLY A 198 -20.84 -25.09 22.63
CA GLY A 198 -20.75 -25.68 23.99
C GLY A 198 -19.75 -24.97 24.94
N VAL A 199 -19.20 -23.83 24.53
CA VAL A 199 -18.35 -22.99 25.38
C VAL A 199 -18.95 -21.59 25.44
N THR A 200 -19.44 -21.22 26.64
CA THR A 200 -20.29 -20.02 26.86
C THR A 200 -19.50 -18.71 27.07
N ALA A 201 -18.24 -18.63 26.74
CA ALA A 201 -17.47 -17.54 27.32
C ALA A 201 -17.23 -16.31 26.42
N PHE A 202 -16.96 -16.44 25.12
CA PHE A 202 -16.61 -15.27 24.32
C PHE A 202 -17.11 -15.38 22.89
N GLU A 203 -17.87 -14.39 22.46
CA GLU A 203 -18.13 -14.14 21.06
C GLU A 203 -16.86 -13.61 20.42
N THR A 204 -16.39 -14.29 19.38
CA THR A 204 -15.24 -13.84 18.59
C THR A 204 -15.76 -13.05 17.41
N PRO A 205 -15.33 -11.78 17.20
CA PRO A 205 -15.67 -11.06 15.99
C PRO A 205 -15.22 -11.82 14.75
N ASN A 206 -16.03 -11.78 13.71
CA ASN A 206 -15.64 -12.34 12.42
C ASN A 206 -14.68 -11.36 11.71
N TRP A 207 -13.40 -11.62 11.80
CA TRP A 207 -12.38 -10.73 11.26
C TRP A 207 -12.40 -10.62 9.74
N VAL A 208 -12.84 -11.70 9.04
CA VAL A 208 -13.01 -11.69 7.58
C VAL A 208 -14.15 -10.78 7.18
N ARG A 209 -15.23 -10.73 7.95
CA ARG A 209 -16.29 -9.75 7.77
C ARG A 209 -15.82 -8.35 8.17
N SER A 210 -15.20 -8.24 9.34
CA SER A 210 -14.73 -6.94 9.86
C SER A 210 -13.83 -6.20 8.87
N ILE A 211 -12.91 -6.90 8.21
CA ILE A 211 -12.02 -6.27 7.23
C ILE A 211 -12.77 -5.80 5.99
N GLN A 212 -13.86 -6.46 5.60
CA GLN A 212 -14.69 -6.06 4.46
C GLN A 212 -15.57 -4.85 4.80
N ASP A 213 -16.03 -4.75 6.04
CA ASP A 213 -16.92 -3.68 6.51
C ASP A 213 -16.16 -2.40 6.90
N ILE A 214 -14.86 -2.50 7.21
CA ILE A 214 -14.05 -1.33 7.57
C ILE A 214 -13.84 -0.42 6.35
N VAL A 215 -14.25 0.82 6.50
CA VAL A 215 -14.01 1.89 5.52
C VAL A 215 -13.01 2.88 6.11
N ASN A 216 -11.76 2.82 5.63
CA ASN A 216 -10.71 3.75 6.02
C ASN A 216 -10.10 4.40 4.76
N LYS A 217 -10.90 5.26 4.15
CA LYS A 217 -10.57 5.95 2.91
C LYS A 217 -9.78 7.21 3.18
N ARG A 218 -8.70 7.37 2.45
CA ARG A 218 -7.86 8.57 2.48
C ARG A 218 -7.64 9.08 1.08
N GLU A 219 -7.84 10.37 0.92
CA GLU A 219 -7.51 11.11 -0.28
C GLU A 219 -6.36 12.08 -0.01
N ALA A 220 -5.42 12.17 -0.93
CA ALA A 220 -4.36 13.17 -0.85
C ALA A 220 -4.20 13.88 -2.19
N LYS A 221 -4.13 15.20 -2.13
CA LYS A 221 -3.84 16.08 -3.25
C LYS A 221 -2.55 16.79 -2.92
N ARG A 222 -1.61 16.76 -3.85
CA ARG A 222 -0.33 17.43 -3.67
C ARG A 222 0.07 18.12 -4.95
N LEU A 223 0.54 19.36 -4.84
CA LEU A 223 1.12 20.11 -5.93
C LEU A 223 2.55 20.52 -5.56
N LEU A 224 3.52 19.96 -6.29
CA LEU A 224 4.88 20.47 -6.26
C LEU A 224 5.07 21.43 -7.43
N ALA A 225 5.49 22.64 -7.13
CA ALA A 225 5.78 23.68 -8.12
C ALA A 225 7.16 24.27 -7.89
N ASN A 226 7.89 24.49 -8.96
CA ASN A 226 9.17 25.19 -8.95
C ASN A 226 9.25 26.13 -10.15
N ALA A 227 9.69 27.36 -9.89
CA ALA A 227 10.09 28.32 -10.92
C ALA A 227 11.52 28.78 -10.64
N SER A 228 12.38 28.80 -11.63
CA SER A 228 13.76 29.26 -11.45
C SER A 228 14.21 30.13 -12.62
N LEU A 229 14.91 31.20 -12.27
CA LEU A 229 15.56 32.12 -13.20
C LEU A 229 17.06 31.99 -13.04
N GLN A 230 17.76 31.76 -14.13
CA GLN A 230 19.22 31.72 -14.21
C GLN A 230 19.73 32.80 -15.13
N TYR A 231 20.66 33.59 -14.64
CA TYR A 231 21.30 34.69 -15.39
C TYR A 231 22.81 34.54 -15.34
N GLU A 232 23.45 34.63 -16.50
CA GLU A 232 24.92 34.57 -16.65
C GLU A 232 25.44 35.93 -17.20
N PRO A 233 25.65 36.94 -16.32
CA PRO A 233 26.11 38.26 -16.75
C PRO A 233 27.48 38.25 -17.42
N LEU A 234 28.36 37.37 -16.95
CA LEU A 234 29.72 37.20 -17.48
C LEU A 234 29.97 35.67 -17.59
N LYS A 235 30.76 35.26 -18.58
CA LYS A 235 31.11 33.86 -18.81
C LYS A 235 31.68 33.19 -17.53
N GLY A 236 30.99 32.20 -17.03
CA GLY A 236 31.37 31.48 -15.83
C GLY A 236 30.78 32.03 -14.53
N LEU A 237 30.10 33.18 -14.54
CA LEU A 237 29.37 33.70 -13.37
C LEU A 237 27.89 33.45 -13.53
N VAL A 238 27.36 32.48 -12.79
CA VAL A 238 25.95 32.08 -12.84
C VAL A 238 25.22 32.53 -11.58
N LEU A 239 24.22 33.39 -11.76
CA LEU A 239 23.27 33.78 -10.71
C LEU A 239 21.97 33.00 -10.91
N LYS A 240 21.51 32.29 -9.89
CA LYS A 240 20.29 31.54 -9.95
C LYS A 240 19.39 31.85 -8.75
N THR A 241 18.14 32.16 -9.05
CA THR A 241 17.07 32.25 -8.05
C THR A 241 15.99 31.21 -8.32
N SER A 242 15.33 30.73 -7.28
CA SER A 242 14.25 29.78 -7.44
C SER A 242 13.17 29.97 -6.36
N LEU A 243 11.92 29.78 -6.80
CA LEU A 243 10.75 29.74 -5.94
C LEU A 243 10.19 28.31 -5.97
N ASN A 244 9.95 27.74 -4.78
CA ASN A 244 9.44 26.39 -4.63
C ASN A 244 8.16 26.42 -3.79
N GLY A 245 7.15 25.67 -4.22
CA GLY A 245 5.89 25.44 -3.50
C GLY A 245 5.63 23.95 -3.35
N ASP A 246 5.18 23.54 -2.17
CA ASP A 246 4.67 22.20 -1.86
C ASP A 246 3.36 22.41 -1.09
N ILE A 247 2.25 22.05 -1.71
CA ILE A 247 0.89 22.31 -1.24
C ILE A 247 0.11 20.98 -1.22
#